data_93382aee1c1e330925b10be49188b84a
#
_entry.id   93382aee1c1e330925b10be49188b84a
#
_cell.length_a   1.000
_cell.length_b   1.000
_cell.length_c   1.000
_cell.angle_alpha   90.00
_cell.angle_beta   90.00
_cell.angle_gamma   90.00
#
_symmetry.space_group_name_H-M   'P 1'
#
loop_
_entity.id
_entity.type
_entity.pdbx_description
1 polymer ?
#
loop_
_entity_poly.entity_id
_entity_poly.type
_entity_poly.pdbx_seq_one_letter_code
_entity_poly.pdbx_strand_id
1 'polypeptide(L)' 'MKIKARQRDVYYFIKHFISAYKTSPTYKEICAGCRIKSKSHAFDIVSHLISQGYLEKIKGENMIRQLKLTKKRYRIMM' A
#
# COMPACT_ATOMS: atom_id res chain seq x y z
N MET A 1 12.10 2.36 -17.15
CA MET A 1 12.30 1.87 -15.80
C MET A 1 11.33 0.77 -15.46
N LYS A 2 11.79 -0.26 -14.80
CA LYS A 2 10.93 -1.37 -14.45
C LYS A 2 10.08 -1.07 -13.24
N ILE A 3 8.81 -1.43 -13.32
CA ILE A 3 7.95 -1.42 -12.15
C ILE A 3 8.40 -2.57 -11.25
N LYS A 4 8.68 -2.25 -10.03
CA LYS A 4 9.13 -3.27 -9.10
C LYS A 4 7.95 -4.14 -8.68
N ALA A 5 8.14 -5.45 -8.75
CA ALA A 5 7.09 -6.39 -8.40
C ALA A 5 6.58 -6.18 -6.97
N ARG A 6 7.47 -5.81 -6.05
CA ARG A 6 7.06 -5.54 -4.68
C ARG A 6 6.07 -4.39 -4.56
N GLN A 7 6.28 -3.32 -5.32
CA GLN A 7 5.36 -2.18 -5.29
C GLN A 7 3.98 -2.60 -5.76
N ARG A 8 3.93 -3.37 -6.83
CA ARG A 8 2.67 -3.87 -7.36
C ARG A 8 1.98 -4.77 -6.36
N ASP A 9 2.72 -5.69 -5.75
CA ASP A 9 2.16 -6.63 -4.79
C ASP A 9 1.57 -5.90 -3.58
N VAL A 10 2.30 -4.92 -3.06
CA VAL A 10 1.84 -4.13 -1.92
C VAL A 10 0.60 -3.32 -2.29
N TYR A 11 0.62 -2.71 -3.47
CA TYR A 11 -0.54 -1.93 -3.91
C TYR A 11 -1.80 -2.80 -3.98
N TYR A 12 -1.71 -3.97 -4.61
CA TYR A 12 -2.86 -4.84 -4.74
C TYR A 12 -3.28 -5.44 -3.41
N PHE A 13 -2.33 -5.75 -2.55
CA PHE A 13 -2.67 -6.19 -1.21
C PHE A 13 -3.51 -5.15 -0.47
N ILE A 14 -3.07 -3.89 -0.51
CA ILE A 14 -3.79 -2.80 0.14
C ILE A 14 -5.16 -2.62 -0.47
N LYS A 15 -5.24 -2.65 -1.80
CA LYS A 15 -6.51 -2.49 -2.51
C LYS A 15 -7.52 -3.57 -2.11
N HIS A 16 -7.09 -4.81 -2.11
CA HIS A 16 -7.95 -5.92 -1.73
C HIS A 16 -8.34 -5.88 -0.27
N PHE A 17 -7.41 -5.50 0.59
CA PHE A 17 -7.67 -5.38 2.01
C PHE A 17 -8.75 -4.32 2.27
N ILE A 18 -8.61 -3.16 1.67
CA ILE A 18 -9.60 -2.10 1.84
C ILE A 18 -10.96 -2.52 1.30
N SER A 19 -10.96 -3.21 0.17
CA SER A 19 -12.21 -3.70 -0.41
C SER A 19 -12.91 -4.71 0.50
N ALA A 20 -12.14 -5.60 1.12
CA ALA A 20 -12.69 -6.67 1.96
C ALA A 20 -13.09 -6.17 3.35
N TYR A 21 -12.27 -5.34 3.96
CA TYR A 21 -12.44 -4.97 5.37
C TYR A 21 -12.88 -3.53 5.56
N LYS A 22 -12.94 -2.75 4.51
CA LYS A 22 -13.35 -1.34 4.55
C LYS A 22 -12.46 -0.47 5.43
N THR A 23 -11.22 -0.90 5.61
CA THR A 23 -10.22 -0.14 6.35
C THR A 23 -8.85 -0.50 5.80
N SER A 24 -7.90 0.40 6.00
CA SER A 24 -6.53 0.19 5.52
C SER A 24 -5.80 -0.84 6.36
N PRO A 25 -4.88 -1.61 5.76
CA PRO A 25 -4.04 -2.52 6.55
C PRO A 25 -3.00 -1.75 7.34
N THR A 26 -2.52 -2.37 8.41
CA THR A 26 -1.35 -1.87 9.13
C THR A 26 -0.09 -2.31 8.39
N TYR A 27 1.05 -1.70 8.72
CA TYR A 27 2.32 -2.14 8.13
C TYR A 27 2.64 -3.58 8.50
N LYS A 28 2.27 -3.98 9.71
CA LYS A 28 2.45 -5.36 10.13
C LYS A 28 1.65 -6.32 9.25
N GLU A 29 0.43 -5.93 8.92
CA GLU A 29 -0.42 -6.74 8.04
C GLU A 29 0.13 -6.79 6.62
N ILE A 30 0.65 -5.65 6.13
CA ILE A 30 1.28 -5.60 4.83
C ILE A 30 2.50 -6.52 4.78
N CYS A 31 3.32 -6.46 5.81
CA CYS A 31 4.50 -7.34 5.87
C CYS A 31 4.11 -8.80 5.83
N ALA A 32 3.09 -9.17 6.59
CA ALA A 32 2.64 -10.56 6.63
C ALA A 32 2.05 -11.00 5.29
N GLY A 33 1.23 -10.15 4.70
CA GLY A 33 0.53 -10.50 3.46
C GLY A 33 1.44 -10.49 2.24
N CYS A 34 2.47 -9.66 2.24
CA CYS A 34 3.37 -9.52 1.10
C CYS A 34 4.73 -10.18 1.33
N ARG A 35 4.88 -10.88 2.43
CA ARG A 35 6.14 -11.57 2.76
C ARG A 35 7.32 -10.61 2.83
N ILE A 36 7.10 -9.46 3.45
CA ILE A 36 8.15 -8.47 3.67
C ILE A 36 8.64 -8.63 5.10
N LYS A 37 9.94 -8.77 5.27
CA LYS A 37 10.52 -9.05 6.59
C LYS A 37 10.66 -7.81 7.47
N SER A 38 10.72 -6.64 6.87
CA SER A 38 11.03 -5.41 7.58
C SER A 38 9.91 -4.40 7.41
N LYS A 39 9.47 -3.81 8.52
CA LYS A 39 8.49 -2.72 8.47
C LYS A 39 9.06 -1.51 7.74
N SER A 40 10.36 -1.26 7.88
CA SER A 40 11.00 -0.16 7.16
C SER A 40 10.88 -0.34 5.66
N HIS A 41 11.07 -1.55 5.19
CA HIS A 41 10.93 -1.85 3.77
C HIS A 41 9.50 -1.63 3.29
N ALA A 42 8.53 -2.11 4.08
CA ALA A 42 7.12 -1.90 3.74
C ALA A 42 6.80 -0.41 3.73
N PHE A 43 7.31 0.33 4.70
CA PHE A 43 7.10 1.77 4.77
C PHE A 43 7.68 2.48 3.53
N ASP A 44 8.87 2.09 3.10
CA ASP A 44 9.48 2.66 1.90
C ASP A 44 8.63 2.42 0.66
N ILE A 45 8.12 1.21 0.52
CA ILE A 45 7.29 0.87 -0.65
C ILE A 45 6.00 1.69 -0.63
N VAL A 46 5.35 1.77 0.54
CA VAL A 46 4.12 2.54 0.67
C VAL A 46 4.36 4.02 0.42
N SER A 47 5.47 4.55 0.96
CA SER A 47 5.82 5.96 0.75
C SER A 47 6.02 6.25 -0.73
N HIS A 48 6.63 5.33 -1.46
CA HIS A 48 6.83 5.47 -2.88
C HIS A 48 5.50 5.50 -3.63
N LEU A 49 4.58 4.61 -3.25
CA LEU A 49 3.25 4.59 -3.86
C LEU A 49 2.48 5.88 -3.57
N ILE A 50 2.65 6.43 -2.38
CA ILE A 50 2.04 7.72 -2.04
C ILE A 50 2.62 8.82 -2.91
N SER A 51 3.94 8.85 -3.06
CA SER A 51 4.59 9.89 -3.85
C SER A 51 4.21 9.82 -5.33
N GLN A 52 3.88 8.64 -5.81
CA GLN A 52 3.42 8.45 -7.18
C GLN A 52 1.92 8.71 -7.36
N GLY A 53 1.20 8.97 -6.28
CA GLY A 53 -0.20 9.33 -6.34
C GLY A 53 -1.17 8.16 -6.33
N TYR A 54 -0.70 6.94 -6.08
CA TYR A 54 -1.60 5.78 -6.03
C TYR A 54 -2.28 5.62 -4.68
N LEU A 55 -1.65 6.08 -3.63
CA LEU A 55 -2.19 6.01 -2.27
C LEU A 55 -2.12 7.38 -1.62
N GLU A 56 -2.97 7.60 -0.64
CA GLU A 56 -2.96 8.81 0.18
C GLU A 56 -2.93 8.43 1.64
N LYS A 57 -2.31 9.29 2.44
CA LYS A 57 -2.43 9.19 3.89
C LYS A 57 -3.66 9.94 4.34
N ILE A 58 -4.47 9.31 5.15
CA ILE A 58 -5.64 9.94 5.73
C ILE A 58 -5.25 10.47 7.11
N LYS A 59 -5.51 11.73 7.35
CA LYS A 59 -5.35 12.28 8.69
C LYS A 59 -6.52 11.85 9.52
N GLY A 60 -6.26 11.25 10.65
CA GLY A 60 -7.33 10.77 11.50
C GLY A 60 -6.81 10.36 12.85
N GLU A 61 -7.72 9.83 13.64
CA GLU A 61 -7.40 9.43 15.01
C GLU A 61 -6.55 8.16 15.04
N ASN A 62 -6.75 7.30 14.05
CA ASN A 62 -6.03 6.03 14.01
C ASN A 62 -4.75 6.19 13.20
N MET A 63 -3.63 6.30 13.90
CA MET A 63 -2.33 6.49 13.29
C MET A 63 -1.83 5.26 12.53
N ILE A 64 -2.47 4.13 12.71
CA ILE A 64 -2.00 2.87 12.15
C ILE A 64 -2.65 2.56 10.81
N ARG A 65 -3.94 2.88 10.69
CA ARG A 65 -4.71 2.54 9.48
C ARG A 65 -5.04 3.82 8.73
N GLN A 66 -4.05 4.34 8.02
CA GLN A 66 -4.13 5.67 7.42
C GLN A 66 -4.11 5.70 5.90
N LEU A 67 -4.14 4.57 5.25
CA LEU A 67 -4.00 4.55 3.81
C LEU A 67 -5.35 4.56 3.12
N LYS A 68 -5.38 5.23 1.99
CA LYS A 68 -6.57 5.33 1.17
C LYS A 68 -6.17 5.22 -0.30
N LEU A 69 -7.00 4.57 -1.09
CA LEU A 69 -6.77 4.51 -2.52
C LEU A 69 -7.15 5.85 -3.14
N THR A 70 -6.38 6.26 -4.13
CA THR A 70 -6.71 7.45 -4.91
C THR A 70 -7.51 7.04 -6.14
N LYS A 71 -7.91 8.02 -6.93
CA LYS A 71 -8.56 7.74 -8.20
C LYS A 71 -7.60 7.19 -9.24
N LYS A 72 -6.31 7.38 -9.05
CA LYS A 72 -5.32 6.90 -9.97
C LYS A 72 -5.20 5.39 -9.87
N ARG A 73 -5.25 4.72 -11.00
CA ARG A 73 -5.12 3.27 -11.03
C ARG A 73 -3.70 2.87 -11.36
N TYR A 74 -3.20 1.90 -10.63
CA TYR A 74 -1.90 1.33 -10.91
C TYR A 74 -2.00 0.55 -12.20
N ARG A 75 -1.20 0.93 -13.17
CA ARG A 75 -1.20 0.24 -14.46
C ARG A 75 -0.06 -0.73 -14.53
N ILE A 76 -0.38 -1.93 -14.93
CA ILE A 76 0.62 -2.94 -15.23
C ILE A 76 0.68 -3.04 -16.73
N MET A 77 1.83 -2.71 -17.25
CA MET A 77 2.05 -2.82 -18.69
C MET A 77 2.32 -4.26 -19.02
N MET A 78 1.55 -4.76 -19.90
CA MET A 78 1.67 -6.17 -20.31
C MET A 78 2.26 -6.31 -21.66
#